data_68eb0f48f61bd801a94ab94b859821f5
#
_entry.id   68eb0f48f61bd801a94ab94b859821f5
#
_cell.length_a   1.000
_cell.length_b   1.000
_cell.length_c   1.000
_cell.angle_alpha   90.00
_cell.angle_beta   90.00
_cell.angle_gamma   90.00
#
_symmetry.space_group_name_H-M   'P 1'
#
loop_
_entity.id
_entity.type
_entity.pdbx_description
1 polymer ?
#
loop_
_entity_poly.entity_id
_entity_poly.type
_entity_poly.pdbx_seq_one_letter_code
_entity_poly.pdbx_strand_id
1 'polypeptide(L)'
;MNANTIGMLIIMIIYLGAMVLIGILFSRKNNDTSDFYLGGRKLGPIVTAMSAEASDMSSWLLMGLPGVAYLSGCAEAGWTAIGLAIGTYLNWLIVAKRLRRYSHKANNSITIPSFFANRYRDKSNSLLAISAIMIVIFFVPYTASGFAACGKLFATLFGVPYMPAMIVSAIIIVAYTSLGGFLAASTTDLIQSIIMTGALIVVLIYGVHMAGGMDAVITNAQSLEGYLSMTMSHDAATGGTTPYNGLTIASTLAWGLGYFGMPHILLRFMGIEDENKLKTSRRIASVWVVISMFIAIFIGIIGNAMTKAGTMDVLENSSQSETLIVRTAVLLSNHGFLAVLMAGLILAGILASTMSTSDSQLLAASSSISENLLQDCFGIKCTKKQSMLMARITVLVIAAISVFLARNPDSSVFRIVSFAWAGFGATFGAVMLFALFWKRSNRNGALAGMIVGGAMVFIWKFLIAPHGGLLGIYELLPAFLCSAAAIVIVSLLTAPPSQEIIDEFESI
;
A
#
# COMPACT_ATOMS: atom_id res chain seq x y z
N MET A 1 24.43 22.11 7.77
CA MET A 1 24.40 21.01 6.77
C MET A 1 25.82 20.88 6.18
N ASN A 2 26.34 19.66 6.13
CA ASN A 2 27.62 19.39 5.47
C ASN A 2 27.42 19.23 3.94
N ALA A 3 28.54 19.23 3.18
CA ALA A 3 28.51 19.15 1.71
C ALA A 3 27.81 17.89 1.20
N ASN A 4 27.94 16.74 1.90
CA ASN A 4 27.30 15.48 1.53
C ASN A 4 25.78 15.58 1.66
N THR A 5 25.27 16.15 2.75
CA THR A 5 23.85 16.37 2.97
C THR A 5 23.26 17.30 1.92
N ILE A 6 23.98 18.35 1.52
CA ILE A 6 23.56 19.24 0.42
C ILE A 6 23.53 18.48 -0.91
N GLY A 7 24.54 17.65 -1.19
CA GLY A 7 24.55 16.81 -2.40
C GLY A 7 23.36 15.85 -2.48
N MET A 8 23.05 15.14 -1.40
CA MET A 8 21.87 14.28 -1.32
C MET A 8 20.57 15.06 -1.54
N LEU A 9 20.44 16.26 -0.92
CA LEU A 9 19.26 17.11 -1.09
C LEU A 9 19.08 17.56 -2.53
N ILE A 10 20.16 17.92 -3.24
CA ILE A 10 20.09 18.31 -4.66
C ILE A 10 19.51 17.17 -5.50
N ILE A 11 19.93 15.92 -5.27
CA ILE A 11 19.42 14.76 -6.01
C ILE A 11 17.93 14.56 -5.72
N MET A 12 17.51 14.67 -4.46
CA MET A 12 16.09 14.57 -4.08
C MET A 12 15.26 15.69 -4.73
N ILE A 13 15.77 16.91 -4.80
CA ILE A 13 15.09 18.04 -5.47
C ILE A 13 14.99 17.81 -6.98
N ILE A 14 16.05 17.30 -7.62
CA ILE A 14 16.02 16.94 -9.05
C ILE A 14 14.94 15.85 -9.30
N TYR A 15 14.90 14.82 -8.45
CA TYR A 15 13.90 13.77 -8.53
C TYR A 15 12.47 14.35 -8.38
N LEU A 16 12.21 15.13 -7.33
CA LEU A 16 10.91 15.74 -7.09
C LEU A 16 10.50 16.69 -8.23
N GLY A 17 11.45 17.50 -8.73
CA GLY A 17 11.21 18.36 -9.89
C GLY A 17 10.82 17.60 -11.15
N ALA A 18 11.47 16.46 -11.41
CA ALA A 18 11.12 15.59 -12.53
C ALA A 18 9.71 15.01 -12.38
N MET A 19 9.32 14.56 -11.16
CA MET A 19 7.98 14.05 -10.90
C MET A 19 6.90 15.13 -11.10
N VAL A 20 7.11 16.33 -10.58
CA VAL A 20 6.20 17.47 -10.78
C VAL A 20 6.08 17.84 -12.26
N LEU A 21 7.18 17.85 -13.00
CA LEU A 21 7.18 18.12 -14.45
C LEU A 21 6.34 17.09 -15.19
N ILE A 22 6.48 15.81 -14.89
CA ILE A 22 5.64 14.75 -15.48
C ILE A 22 4.17 14.98 -15.13
N GLY A 23 3.87 15.29 -13.87
CA GLY A 23 2.51 15.64 -13.44
C GLY A 23 1.90 16.78 -14.26
N ILE A 24 2.65 17.85 -14.51
CA ILE A 24 2.21 18.99 -15.33
C ILE A 24 1.99 18.58 -16.79
N LEU A 25 2.91 17.79 -17.37
CA LEU A 25 2.78 17.34 -18.76
C LEU A 25 1.53 16.47 -18.96
N PHE A 26 1.23 15.58 -18.02
CA PHE A 26 0.06 14.73 -18.08
C PHE A 26 -1.25 15.44 -17.71
N SER A 27 -1.20 16.52 -16.93
CA SER A 27 -2.40 17.31 -16.58
C SER A 27 -3.15 17.80 -17.80
N ARG A 28 -2.43 18.03 -18.91
CA ARG A 28 -3.00 18.44 -20.20
C ARG A 28 -3.79 17.35 -20.93
N LYS A 29 -3.67 16.08 -20.48
CA LYS A 29 -4.36 14.92 -21.05
C LYS A 29 -5.65 14.58 -20.29
N ASN A 30 -5.91 15.23 -19.17
CA ASN A 30 -7.09 15.00 -18.35
C ASN A 30 -8.24 15.88 -18.84
N ASN A 31 -9.12 15.31 -19.66
CA ASN A 31 -10.26 16.04 -20.24
C ASN A 31 -11.54 15.93 -19.40
N ASP A 32 -11.67 14.85 -18.64
CA ASP A 32 -12.81 14.57 -17.77
C ASP A 32 -12.40 13.73 -16.55
N THR A 33 -13.37 13.40 -15.70
CA THR A 33 -13.14 12.61 -14.47
C THR A 33 -12.75 11.17 -14.75
N SER A 34 -13.17 10.58 -15.86
CA SER A 34 -12.73 9.24 -16.28
C SER A 34 -11.25 9.21 -16.64
N ASP A 35 -10.77 10.24 -17.37
CA ASP A 35 -9.33 10.41 -17.63
C ASP A 35 -8.56 10.64 -16.33
N PHE A 36 -9.10 11.48 -15.43
CA PHE A 36 -8.44 11.83 -14.17
C PHE A 36 -8.35 10.66 -13.18
N TYR A 37 -9.41 9.83 -13.06
CA TYR A 37 -9.46 8.75 -12.04
C TYR A 37 -9.11 7.36 -12.57
N LEU A 38 -9.19 7.10 -13.88
CA LEU A 38 -8.90 5.78 -14.45
C LEU A 38 -8.02 5.83 -15.71
N GLY A 39 -7.56 7.03 -16.13
CA GLY A 39 -6.70 7.22 -17.30
C GLY A 39 -7.34 6.77 -18.61
N GLY A 40 -8.67 6.79 -18.71
CA GLY A 40 -9.42 6.37 -19.89
C GLY A 40 -9.17 4.92 -20.30
N ARG A 41 -8.75 4.06 -19.38
CA ARG A 41 -8.38 2.63 -19.61
C ARG A 41 -7.28 2.44 -20.67
N LYS A 42 -6.23 3.25 -20.61
CA LYS A 42 -5.14 3.28 -21.61
C LYS A 42 -3.78 2.80 -21.10
N LEU A 43 -3.75 2.12 -19.93
CA LEU A 43 -2.49 1.65 -19.36
C LEU A 43 -1.92 0.46 -20.14
N GLY A 44 -0.67 0.57 -20.54
CA GLY A 44 0.09 -0.57 -21.11
C GLY A 44 0.47 -1.60 -20.03
N PRO A 45 0.84 -2.84 -20.41
CA PRO A 45 1.00 -3.94 -19.45
C PRO A 45 2.13 -3.74 -18.44
N ILE A 46 3.24 -3.12 -18.84
CA ILE A 46 4.39 -2.85 -17.96
C ILE A 46 4.01 -1.77 -16.94
N VAL A 47 3.40 -0.67 -17.41
CA VAL A 47 2.94 0.41 -16.54
C VAL A 47 1.89 -0.11 -15.56
N THR A 48 0.94 -0.93 -16.03
CA THR A 48 -0.09 -1.53 -15.17
C THR A 48 0.52 -2.39 -14.05
N ALA A 49 1.51 -3.25 -14.38
CA ALA A 49 2.18 -4.09 -13.41
C ALA A 49 2.95 -3.26 -12.39
N MET A 50 3.85 -2.40 -12.87
CA MET A 50 4.73 -1.64 -11.98
C MET A 50 3.99 -0.56 -11.19
N SER A 51 2.94 0.03 -11.76
CA SER A 51 2.09 0.97 -11.03
C SER A 51 1.28 0.27 -9.94
N ALA A 52 0.73 -0.93 -10.20
CA ALA A 52 0.03 -1.70 -9.17
C ALA A 52 0.95 -1.99 -7.98
N GLU A 53 2.14 -2.51 -8.26
CA GLU A 53 3.07 -2.95 -7.21
C GLU A 53 3.77 -1.77 -6.51
N ALA A 54 4.18 -0.73 -7.24
CA ALA A 54 4.80 0.45 -6.64
C ALA A 54 3.82 1.22 -5.75
N SER A 55 2.54 1.29 -6.14
CA SER A 55 1.51 1.93 -5.32
C SER A 55 1.09 1.09 -4.11
N ASP A 56 1.32 -0.22 -4.16
CA ASP A 56 1.08 -1.15 -3.06
C ASP A 56 2.18 -1.12 -2.01
N MET A 57 3.43 -1.28 -2.46
CA MET A 57 4.57 -1.51 -1.57
C MET A 57 4.89 -0.35 -0.64
N SER A 58 4.60 0.90 -1.01
CA SER A 58 4.73 2.10 -0.17
C SER A 58 6.10 2.25 0.53
N SER A 59 6.19 3.19 1.44
CA SER A 59 7.29 3.27 2.42
C SER A 59 7.37 2.03 3.34
N TRP A 60 6.31 1.21 3.37
CA TRP A 60 6.31 -0.07 4.07
C TRP A 60 7.44 -1.00 3.59
N LEU A 61 7.67 -1.10 2.27
CA LEU A 61 8.73 -1.95 1.69
C LEU A 61 10.15 -1.48 2.07
N LEU A 62 10.40 -0.16 2.05
CA LEU A 62 11.74 0.41 2.26
C LEU A 62 12.03 0.78 3.72
N MET A 63 11.02 0.87 4.56
CA MET A 63 11.17 1.27 5.96
C MET A 63 10.55 0.23 6.90
N GLY A 64 9.27 -0.11 6.72
CA GLY A 64 8.53 -0.98 7.62
C GLY A 64 9.05 -2.42 7.65
N LEU A 65 9.12 -3.06 6.49
CA LEU A 65 9.52 -4.47 6.38
C LEU A 65 10.97 -4.73 6.82
N PRO A 66 11.98 -3.92 6.41
CA PRO A 66 13.33 -4.03 6.93
C PRO A 66 13.40 -3.77 8.44
N GLY A 67 12.61 -2.82 8.96
CA GLY A 67 12.56 -2.51 10.39
C GLY A 67 12.05 -3.69 11.23
N VAL A 68 11.00 -4.38 10.78
CA VAL A 68 10.49 -5.58 11.43
C VAL A 68 11.54 -6.70 11.39
N ALA A 69 12.16 -6.96 10.24
CA ALA A 69 13.18 -7.98 10.10
C ALA A 69 14.43 -7.68 10.96
N TYR A 70 14.80 -6.40 11.10
CA TYR A 70 15.88 -5.96 11.99
C TYR A 70 15.61 -6.33 13.45
N LEU A 71 14.39 -6.13 13.96
CA LEU A 71 14.04 -6.32 15.36
C LEU A 71 13.71 -7.79 15.69
N SER A 72 12.90 -8.45 14.85
CA SER A 72 12.31 -9.74 15.16
C SER A 72 12.78 -10.92 14.29
N GLY A 73 13.62 -10.64 13.30
CA GLY A 73 14.14 -11.66 12.39
C GLY A 73 13.12 -12.09 11.32
N CYS A 74 13.17 -13.39 10.97
CA CYS A 74 12.51 -13.91 9.78
C CYS A 74 11.02 -14.20 9.93
N ALA A 75 10.50 -14.50 11.13
CA ALA A 75 9.15 -15.06 11.26
C ALA A 75 8.06 -14.11 10.77
N GLU A 76 7.85 -12.96 11.41
CA GLU A 76 6.79 -12.00 11.03
C GLU A 76 7.01 -11.46 9.62
N ALA A 77 8.22 -11.00 9.31
CA ALA A 77 8.56 -10.44 8.01
C ALA A 77 8.43 -11.48 6.88
N GLY A 78 8.92 -12.69 7.09
CA GLY A 78 8.89 -13.77 6.10
C GLY A 78 7.48 -14.27 5.79
N TRP A 79 6.67 -14.56 6.80
CA TRP A 79 5.29 -15.00 6.57
C TRP A 79 4.41 -13.89 5.97
N THR A 80 4.64 -12.63 6.34
CA THR A 80 4.00 -11.48 5.67
C THR A 80 4.35 -11.44 4.18
N ALA A 81 5.63 -11.54 3.85
CA ALA A 81 6.10 -11.53 2.46
C ALA A 81 5.58 -12.74 1.66
N ILE A 82 5.55 -13.93 2.22
CA ILE A 82 4.98 -15.13 1.59
C ILE A 82 3.48 -14.93 1.34
N GLY A 83 2.73 -14.44 2.32
CA GLY A 83 1.31 -14.15 2.18
C GLY A 83 1.04 -13.14 1.07
N LEU A 84 1.78 -12.03 1.05
CA LEU A 84 1.67 -11.01 0.00
C LEU A 84 2.05 -11.55 -1.39
N ALA A 85 3.12 -12.33 -1.51
CA ALA A 85 3.53 -12.93 -2.79
C ALA A 85 2.45 -13.85 -3.37
N ILE A 86 1.87 -14.70 -2.53
CA ILE A 86 0.75 -15.58 -2.91
C ILE A 86 -0.48 -14.74 -3.28
N GLY A 87 -0.83 -13.77 -2.44
CA GLY A 87 -1.98 -12.89 -2.64
C GLY A 87 -1.89 -12.08 -3.93
N THR A 88 -0.75 -11.46 -4.21
CA THR A 88 -0.48 -10.77 -5.48
C THR A 88 -0.70 -11.71 -6.66
N TYR A 89 -0.03 -12.87 -6.67
CA TYR A 89 -0.15 -13.81 -7.78
C TYR A 89 -1.59 -14.24 -8.02
N LEU A 90 -2.32 -14.59 -6.96
CA LEU A 90 -3.73 -15.01 -7.07
C LEU A 90 -4.64 -13.85 -7.51
N ASN A 91 -4.42 -12.65 -7.02
CA ASN A 91 -5.20 -11.47 -7.42
C ASN A 91 -5.06 -11.19 -8.93
N TRP A 92 -3.83 -11.21 -9.45
CA TRP A 92 -3.58 -11.09 -10.88
C TRP A 92 -4.14 -12.26 -11.69
N LEU A 93 -4.12 -13.48 -11.15
CA LEU A 93 -4.55 -14.70 -11.86
C LEU A 93 -6.06 -14.77 -12.01
N ILE A 94 -6.80 -14.58 -10.90
CA ILE A 94 -8.23 -14.85 -10.86
C ILE A 94 -9.08 -13.57 -10.93
N VAL A 95 -8.67 -12.49 -10.25
CA VAL A 95 -9.49 -11.27 -10.15
C VAL A 95 -9.30 -10.36 -11.35
N ALA A 96 -8.06 -10.09 -11.76
CA ALA A 96 -7.74 -9.01 -12.67
C ALA A 96 -8.53 -9.06 -13.99
N LYS A 97 -8.52 -10.19 -14.69
CA LYS A 97 -9.20 -10.32 -15.99
C LYS A 97 -10.72 -10.22 -15.84
N ARG A 98 -11.29 -10.90 -14.85
CA ARG A 98 -12.74 -10.90 -14.63
C ARG A 98 -13.23 -9.53 -14.18
N LEU A 99 -12.50 -8.84 -13.30
CA LEU A 99 -12.82 -7.47 -12.90
C LEU A 99 -12.73 -6.49 -14.07
N ARG A 100 -11.69 -6.61 -14.93
CA ARG A 100 -11.54 -5.76 -16.11
C ARG A 100 -12.75 -5.86 -17.04
N ARG A 101 -13.19 -7.08 -17.34
CA ARG A 101 -14.37 -7.35 -18.17
C ARG A 101 -15.65 -6.85 -17.50
N TYR A 102 -15.85 -7.26 -16.25
CA TYR A 102 -17.09 -6.99 -15.54
C TYR A 102 -17.28 -5.49 -15.27
N SER A 103 -16.24 -4.78 -14.87
CA SER A 103 -16.33 -3.32 -14.66
C SER A 103 -16.71 -2.57 -15.94
N HIS A 104 -16.25 -3.04 -17.10
CA HIS A 104 -16.64 -2.46 -18.38
C HIS A 104 -18.11 -2.75 -18.71
N LYS A 105 -18.56 -3.98 -18.50
CA LYS A 105 -19.94 -4.40 -18.77
C LYS A 105 -20.93 -3.81 -17.78
N ALA A 106 -20.58 -3.74 -16.49
CA ALA A 106 -21.36 -3.12 -15.43
C ALA A 106 -21.31 -1.58 -15.56
N ASN A 107 -21.99 -1.05 -16.56
CA ASN A 107 -22.13 0.36 -16.86
C ASN A 107 -20.80 1.15 -16.95
N ASN A 108 -19.75 0.51 -17.49
CA ASN A 108 -18.40 1.09 -17.60
C ASN A 108 -17.92 1.75 -16.28
N SER A 109 -18.06 1.07 -15.18
CA SER A 109 -17.71 1.57 -13.85
C SER A 109 -16.26 2.02 -13.78
N ILE A 110 -16.01 3.24 -13.29
CA ILE A 110 -14.67 3.84 -13.20
C ILE A 110 -14.09 3.85 -11.79
N THR A 111 -14.89 3.49 -10.77
CA THR A 111 -14.48 3.37 -9.37
C THR A 111 -14.93 2.03 -8.79
N ILE A 112 -14.31 1.59 -7.69
CA ILE A 112 -14.74 0.36 -7.00
C ILE A 112 -16.14 0.51 -6.39
N PRO A 113 -16.52 1.62 -5.74
CA PRO A 113 -17.90 1.81 -5.28
C PRO A 113 -18.92 1.72 -6.42
N SER A 114 -18.68 2.37 -7.55
CA SER A 114 -19.59 2.31 -8.70
C SER A 114 -19.66 0.90 -9.32
N PHE A 115 -18.55 0.14 -9.31
CA PHE A 115 -18.58 -1.26 -9.72
C PHE A 115 -19.53 -2.09 -8.85
N PHE A 116 -19.43 -1.99 -7.52
CA PHE A 116 -20.34 -2.73 -6.64
C PHE A 116 -21.79 -2.30 -6.82
N ALA A 117 -22.08 -1.00 -6.88
CA ALA A 117 -23.43 -0.50 -7.09
C ALA A 117 -24.03 -1.00 -8.41
N ASN A 118 -23.27 -0.95 -9.50
CA ASN A 118 -23.72 -1.38 -10.82
C ASN A 118 -23.86 -2.93 -10.90
N ARG A 119 -22.88 -3.68 -10.31
CA ARG A 119 -22.91 -5.15 -10.27
C ARG A 119 -24.18 -5.69 -9.60
N TYR A 120 -24.62 -5.04 -8.53
CA TYR A 120 -25.78 -5.47 -7.75
C TYR A 120 -27.06 -4.69 -8.06
N ARG A 121 -27.02 -3.78 -9.06
CA ARG A 121 -28.17 -2.90 -9.42
C ARG A 121 -28.73 -2.18 -8.19
N ASP A 122 -27.85 -1.58 -7.39
CA ASP A 122 -28.23 -0.88 -6.16
C ASP A 122 -28.94 0.46 -6.45
N LYS A 123 -30.28 0.43 -6.38
CA LYS A 123 -31.12 1.62 -6.60
C LYS A 123 -31.12 2.59 -5.42
N SER A 124 -30.63 2.17 -4.26
CA SER A 124 -30.66 2.99 -3.04
C SER A 124 -29.34 3.73 -2.78
N ASN A 125 -28.33 3.50 -3.61
CA ASN A 125 -26.97 4.01 -3.45
C ASN A 125 -26.28 3.62 -2.14
N SER A 126 -26.79 2.64 -1.40
CA SER A 126 -26.24 2.24 -0.10
C SER A 126 -24.88 1.56 -0.23
N LEU A 127 -24.69 0.68 -1.23
CA LEU A 127 -23.39 0.08 -1.52
C LEU A 127 -22.38 1.13 -1.93
N LEU A 128 -22.81 2.08 -2.75
CA LEU A 128 -21.99 3.19 -3.19
C LEU A 128 -21.52 4.04 -1.99
N ALA A 129 -22.47 4.45 -1.13
CA ALA A 129 -22.18 5.28 0.04
C ALA A 129 -21.28 4.57 1.06
N ILE A 130 -21.61 3.33 1.45
CA ILE A 130 -20.82 2.55 2.41
C ILE A 130 -19.42 2.28 1.87
N SER A 131 -19.30 1.89 0.59
CA SER A 131 -17.98 1.69 -0.03
C SER A 131 -17.14 2.95 0.00
N ALA A 132 -17.71 4.10 -0.38
CA ALA A 132 -17.01 5.37 -0.38
C ALA A 132 -16.57 5.79 1.02
N ILE A 133 -17.42 5.64 2.02
CA ILE A 133 -17.10 5.94 3.42
C ILE A 133 -15.96 5.04 3.92
N MET A 134 -16.02 3.74 3.67
CA MET A 134 -15.00 2.79 4.10
C MET A 134 -13.64 3.06 3.41
N ILE A 135 -13.66 3.45 2.13
CA ILE A 135 -12.44 3.85 1.42
C ILE A 135 -11.76 5.04 2.13
N VAL A 136 -12.53 6.04 2.52
CA VAL A 136 -11.98 7.21 3.23
C VAL A 136 -11.45 6.81 4.61
N ILE A 137 -12.22 6.02 5.38
CA ILE A 137 -11.84 5.58 6.73
C ILE A 137 -10.47 4.88 6.74
N PHE A 138 -10.18 4.05 5.75
CA PHE A 138 -8.93 3.29 5.72
C PHE A 138 -7.82 3.96 4.91
N PHE A 139 -8.11 4.76 3.87
CA PHE A 139 -7.05 5.47 3.16
C PHE A 139 -6.48 6.66 3.92
N VAL A 140 -7.27 7.33 4.74
CA VAL A 140 -6.77 8.48 5.52
C VAL A 140 -5.62 8.07 6.45
N PRO A 141 -5.73 7.03 7.32
CA PRO A 141 -4.59 6.58 8.11
C PRO A 141 -3.46 5.99 7.24
N TYR A 142 -3.77 5.31 6.15
CA TYR A 142 -2.73 4.78 5.26
C TYR A 142 -1.90 5.92 4.62
N THR A 143 -2.56 6.95 4.09
CA THR A 143 -1.87 8.15 3.57
C THR A 143 -1.07 8.86 4.67
N ALA A 144 -1.59 8.92 5.88
CA ALA A 144 -0.88 9.46 7.04
C ALA A 144 0.42 8.72 7.32
N SER A 145 0.47 7.39 7.14
CA SER A 145 1.71 6.61 7.31
C SER A 145 2.79 7.01 6.30
N GLY A 146 2.41 7.33 5.07
CA GLY A 146 3.32 7.86 4.04
C GLY A 146 3.90 9.21 4.43
N PHE A 147 3.04 10.14 4.91
CA PHE A 147 3.52 11.43 5.39
C PHE A 147 4.44 11.29 6.61
N ALA A 148 4.13 10.37 7.53
CA ALA A 148 4.99 10.06 8.66
C ALA A 148 6.35 9.51 8.22
N ALA A 149 6.39 8.65 7.21
CA ALA A 149 7.63 8.12 6.63
C ALA A 149 8.51 9.24 6.07
N CYS A 150 7.93 10.18 5.32
CA CYS A 150 8.67 11.37 4.84
C CYS A 150 9.13 12.26 5.99
N GLY A 151 8.31 12.46 7.02
CA GLY A 151 8.72 13.19 8.22
C GLY A 151 9.94 12.59 8.91
N LYS A 152 9.93 11.26 9.09
CA LYS A 152 11.08 10.50 9.63
C LYS A 152 12.31 10.60 8.74
N LEU A 153 12.14 10.47 7.42
CA LEU A 153 13.22 10.61 6.45
C LEU A 153 13.96 11.94 6.61
N PHE A 154 13.24 13.04 6.53
CA PHE A 154 13.86 14.37 6.58
C PHE A 154 14.34 14.76 7.97
N ALA A 155 13.62 14.37 9.03
CA ALA A 155 14.07 14.59 10.39
C ALA A 155 15.38 13.84 10.69
N THR A 156 15.50 12.59 10.26
CA THR A 156 16.72 11.79 10.43
C THR A 156 17.88 12.33 9.58
N LEU A 157 17.61 12.76 8.34
CA LEU A 157 18.64 13.22 7.42
C LEU A 157 19.18 14.60 7.78
N PHE A 158 18.31 15.54 8.17
CA PHE A 158 18.68 16.94 8.36
C PHE A 158 18.74 17.37 9.83
N GLY A 159 18.31 16.52 10.76
CA GLY A 159 18.18 16.89 12.17
C GLY A 159 17.15 18.00 12.41
N VAL A 160 16.19 18.18 11.48
CA VAL A 160 15.11 19.15 11.60
C VAL A 160 13.94 18.58 12.40
N PRO A 161 13.10 19.43 13.01
CA PRO A 161 11.91 18.93 13.69
C PRO A 161 10.98 18.15 12.74
N TYR A 162 10.43 17.06 13.25
CA TYR A 162 9.58 16.13 12.49
C TYR A 162 8.37 16.80 11.81
N MET A 163 7.62 17.64 12.54
CA MET A 163 6.38 18.24 12.04
C MET A 163 6.57 19.13 10.81
N PRO A 164 7.49 20.11 10.79
CA PRO A 164 7.77 20.88 9.59
C PRO A 164 8.21 20.01 8.40
N ALA A 165 9.08 19.03 8.63
CA ALA A 165 9.56 18.11 7.60
C ALA A 165 8.40 17.33 6.96
N MET A 166 7.51 16.79 7.78
CA MET A 166 6.33 16.05 7.34
C MET A 166 5.35 16.94 6.57
N ILE A 167 5.06 18.15 7.05
CA ILE A 167 4.12 19.07 6.39
C ILE A 167 4.65 19.50 5.00
N VAL A 168 5.91 19.85 4.89
CA VAL A 168 6.53 20.23 3.60
C VAL A 168 6.45 19.07 2.60
N SER A 169 6.75 17.85 3.06
CA SER A 169 6.64 16.66 2.22
C SER A 169 5.20 16.41 1.75
N ALA A 170 4.22 16.54 2.64
CA ALA A 170 2.82 16.40 2.30
C ALA A 170 2.36 17.42 1.25
N ILE A 171 2.79 18.70 1.37
CA ILE A 171 2.48 19.75 0.39
C ILE A 171 3.01 19.37 -1.00
N ILE A 172 4.23 18.87 -1.10
CA ILE A 172 4.84 18.47 -2.38
C ILE A 172 4.05 17.31 -3.01
N ILE A 173 3.73 16.26 -2.24
CA ILE A 173 2.98 15.10 -2.72
C ILE A 173 1.59 15.54 -3.21
N VAL A 174 0.90 16.34 -2.42
CA VAL A 174 -0.45 16.82 -2.76
C VAL A 174 -0.46 17.72 -3.99
N ALA A 175 0.51 18.61 -4.12
CA ALA A 175 0.63 19.48 -5.30
C ALA A 175 0.78 18.66 -6.59
N TYR A 176 1.68 17.69 -6.58
CA TYR A 176 1.91 16.79 -7.71
C TYR A 176 0.66 15.94 -8.05
N THR A 177 0.05 15.31 -7.04
CA THR A 177 -1.14 14.45 -7.21
C THR A 177 -2.33 15.23 -7.78
N SER A 178 -2.56 16.43 -7.26
CA SER A 178 -3.71 17.27 -7.68
C SER A 178 -3.61 17.73 -9.14
N LEU A 179 -2.41 17.76 -9.72
CA LEU A 179 -2.18 18.17 -11.10
C LEU A 179 -2.29 16.99 -12.08
N GLY A 180 -1.65 15.86 -11.76
CA GLY A 180 -1.36 14.82 -12.73
C GLY A 180 -2.50 13.82 -13.01
N GLY A 181 -3.30 13.45 -12.02
CA GLY A 181 -4.31 12.39 -12.13
C GLY A 181 -3.72 10.98 -12.31
N PHE A 182 -4.60 10.01 -12.60
CA PHE A 182 -4.26 8.57 -12.63
C PHE A 182 -3.18 8.18 -13.65
N LEU A 183 -3.23 8.77 -14.86
CA LEU A 183 -2.26 8.42 -15.91
C LEU A 183 -0.87 8.94 -15.59
N ALA A 184 -0.76 10.12 -14.98
CA ALA A 184 0.51 10.66 -14.48
C ALA A 184 1.04 9.78 -13.34
N ALA A 185 0.23 9.51 -12.32
CA ALA A 185 0.59 8.66 -11.21
C ALA A 185 1.09 7.29 -11.68
N SER A 186 0.32 6.61 -12.56
CA SER A 186 0.71 5.30 -13.07
C SER A 186 2.01 5.31 -13.90
N THR A 187 2.28 6.39 -14.63
CA THR A 187 3.52 6.52 -15.41
C THR A 187 4.72 6.82 -14.50
N THR A 188 4.54 7.69 -13.51
CA THR A 188 5.58 7.96 -12.52
C THR A 188 5.89 6.75 -11.65
N ASP A 189 4.88 5.93 -11.32
CA ASP A 189 5.05 4.68 -10.55
C ASP A 189 6.05 3.71 -11.21
N LEU A 190 6.05 3.62 -12.55
CA LEU A 190 7.05 2.84 -13.28
C LEU A 190 8.47 3.36 -13.03
N ILE A 191 8.67 4.67 -13.10
CA ILE A 191 9.97 5.30 -12.84
C ILE A 191 10.36 5.09 -11.37
N GLN A 192 9.41 5.29 -10.48
CA GLN A 192 9.58 5.15 -9.04
C GLN A 192 9.94 3.72 -8.65
N SER A 193 9.35 2.71 -9.26
CA SER A 193 9.68 1.31 -9.01
C SER A 193 11.13 0.96 -9.42
N ILE A 194 11.62 1.57 -10.50
CA ILE A 194 13.03 1.40 -10.93
C ILE A 194 13.97 2.03 -9.89
N ILE A 195 13.65 3.24 -9.41
CA ILE A 195 14.42 3.92 -8.38
C ILE A 195 14.42 3.14 -7.06
N MET A 196 13.24 2.63 -6.65
CA MET A 196 13.11 1.78 -5.45
C MET A 196 13.98 0.52 -5.55
N THR A 197 13.96 -0.14 -6.71
CA THR A 197 14.78 -1.33 -6.96
C THR A 197 16.26 -1.01 -6.89
N GLY A 198 16.69 0.08 -7.51
CA GLY A 198 18.06 0.57 -7.43
C GLY A 198 18.49 0.88 -5.99
N ALA A 199 17.64 1.54 -5.23
CA ALA A 199 17.87 1.84 -3.82
C ALA A 199 18.07 0.56 -2.98
N LEU A 200 17.21 -0.42 -3.14
CA LEU A 200 17.32 -1.71 -2.44
C LEU A 200 18.64 -2.43 -2.76
N ILE A 201 19.04 -2.48 -4.04
CA ILE A 201 20.28 -3.15 -4.47
C ILE A 201 21.51 -2.43 -3.87
N VAL A 202 21.55 -1.10 -3.91
CA VAL A 202 22.67 -0.34 -3.35
C VAL A 202 22.79 -0.53 -1.84
N VAL A 203 21.67 -0.46 -1.12
CA VAL A 203 21.63 -0.70 0.34
C VAL A 203 22.08 -2.11 0.67
N LEU A 204 21.63 -3.11 -0.09
CA LEU A 204 22.03 -4.50 0.07
C LEU A 204 23.56 -4.66 -0.02
N ILE A 205 24.16 -4.20 -1.10
CA ILE A 205 25.58 -4.37 -1.38
C ILE A 205 26.42 -3.61 -0.34
N TYR A 206 26.08 -2.33 -0.11
CA TYR A 206 26.81 -1.50 0.84
C TYR A 206 26.66 -1.99 2.28
N GLY A 207 25.45 -2.40 2.67
CA GLY A 207 25.18 -2.92 4.02
C GLY A 207 25.97 -4.17 4.35
N VAL A 208 26.07 -5.13 3.41
CA VAL A 208 26.92 -6.34 3.58
C VAL A 208 28.37 -5.94 3.80
N HIS A 209 28.90 -4.97 3.02
CA HIS A 209 30.26 -4.48 3.21
C HIS A 209 30.48 -3.86 4.59
N MET A 210 29.53 -3.04 5.05
CA MET A 210 29.60 -2.37 6.35
C MET A 210 29.43 -3.30 7.54
N ALA A 211 28.73 -4.43 7.36
CA ALA A 211 28.60 -5.47 8.35
C ALA A 211 29.85 -6.35 8.52
N GLY A 212 30.88 -6.15 7.66
CA GLY A 212 32.11 -6.96 7.67
C GLY A 212 32.07 -8.17 6.72
N GLY A 213 31.13 -8.17 5.74
CA GLY A 213 30.94 -9.24 4.76
C GLY A 213 29.79 -10.18 5.08
N MET A 214 29.51 -11.07 4.14
CA MET A 214 28.38 -12.00 4.25
C MET A 214 28.53 -12.99 5.41
N ASP A 215 29.74 -13.47 5.67
CA ASP A 215 30.01 -14.38 6.78
C ASP A 215 29.70 -13.75 8.14
N ALA A 216 30.03 -12.45 8.31
CA ALA A 216 29.71 -11.70 9.52
C ALA A 216 28.17 -11.55 9.68
N VAL A 217 27.44 -11.27 8.58
CA VAL A 217 25.98 -11.19 8.60
C VAL A 217 25.36 -12.51 9.02
N ILE A 218 25.79 -13.62 8.43
CA ILE A 218 25.28 -14.96 8.76
C ILE A 218 25.60 -15.34 10.19
N THR A 219 26.85 -15.15 10.62
CA THR A 219 27.30 -15.45 11.99
C THR A 219 26.51 -14.66 13.02
N ASN A 220 26.29 -13.36 12.79
CA ASN A 220 25.47 -12.52 13.68
C ASN A 220 24.04 -13.05 13.74
N ALA A 221 23.40 -13.30 12.60
CA ALA A 221 22.02 -13.77 12.54
C ALA A 221 21.84 -15.13 13.24
N GLN A 222 22.82 -16.04 13.12
CA GLN A 222 22.83 -17.33 13.79
C GLN A 222 23.06 -17.23 15.32
N SER A 223 23.74 -16.17 15.77
CA SER A 223 23.99 -15.96 17.20
C SER A 223 22.76 -15.45 17.97
N LEU A 224 21.75 -14.94 17.27
CA LEU A 224 20.51 -14.43 17.85
C LEU A 224 19.47 -15.55 17.93
N GLU A 225 18.99 -15.84 19.12
CA GLU A 225 18.04 -16.94 19.34
C GLU A 225 16.73 -16.68 18.56
N GLY A 226 16.30 -17.66 17.76
CA GLY A 226 15.06 -17.59 16.97
C GLY A 226 15.06 -16.63 15.78
N TYR A 227 16.13 -15.86 15.55
CA TYR A 227 16.15 -14.78 14.56
C TYR A 227 15.97 -15.26 13.11
N LEU A 228 16.55 -16.38 12.73
CA LEU A 228 16.39 -17.01 11.42
C LEU A 228 15.25 -18.02 11.36
N SER A 229 14.56 -18.26 12.48
CA SER A 229 13.46 -19.22 12.54
C SER A 229 12.20 -18.65 11.87
N MET A 230 11.43 -19.56 11.24
CA MET A 230 10.08 -19.24 10.74
C MET A 230 8.98 -19.62 11.75
N THR A 231 9.32 -20.29 12.86
CA THR A 231 8.39 -20.74 13.90
C THR A 231 8.66 -20.12 15.27
N MET A 232 9.70 -19.29 15.37
CA MET A 232 10.06 -18.50 16.54
C MET A 232 10.31 -17.07 16.11
N SER A 233 9.92 -16.10 16.93
CA SER A 233 10.22 -14.69 16.72
C SER A 233 11.24 -14.25 17.78
N HIS A 234 12.30 -13.58 17.33
CA HIS A 234 13.27 -12.97 18.24
C HIS A 234 12.68 -11.75 18.93
N ASP A 235 12.98 -11.57 20.19
CA ASP A 235 12.63 -10.39 20.98
C ASP A 235 13.88 -9.54 21.23
N ALA A 236 14.00 -8.45 20.48
CA ALA A 236 15.16 -7.55 20.57
C ALA A 236 15.30 -6.89 21.96
N ALA A 237 14.23 -6.76 22.75
CA ALA A 237 14.26 -6.10 24.05
C ALA A 237 14.83 -7.04 25.13
N THR A 238 14.53 -8.33 25.06
CA THR A 238 14.95 -9.33 26.06
C THR A 238 16.09 -10.23 25.58
N GLY A 239 16.34 -10.27 24.27
CA GLY A 239 17.26 -11.22 23.62
C GLY A 239 16.72 -12.65 23.55
N GLY A 240 15.49 -12.89 24.03
CA GLY A 240 14.82 -14.18 24.01
C GLY A 240 14.01 -14.45 22.76
N THR A 241 13.14 -15.47 22.84
CA THR A 241 12.25 -15.85 21.73
C THR A 241 10.81 -16.05 22.19
N THR A 242 9.89 -15.83 21.26
CA THR A 242 8.48 -16.18 21.43
C THR A 242 8.04 -17.16 20.34
N PRO A 243 7.21 -18.16 20.65
CA PRO A 243 6.72 -19.10 19.66
C PRO A 243 5.85 -18.40 18.60
N TYR A 244 6.13 -18.66 17.34
CA TYR A 244 5.32 -18.22 16.20
C TYR A 244 4.49 -19.42 15.74
N ASN A 245 3.36 -19.65 16.40
CA ASN A 245 2.54 -20.85 16.25
C ASN A 245 1.75 -20.88 14.93
N GLY A 246 1.14 -22.04 14.59
CA GLY A 246 0.43 -22.25 13.34
C GLY A 246 -0.73 -21.27 13.10
N LEU A 247 -1.45 -20.85 14.15
CA LEU A 247 -2.52 -19.87 14.04
C LEU A 247 -1.97 -18.47 13.74
N THR A 248 -0.86 -18.09 14.39
CA THR A 248 -0.15 -16.83 14.10
C THR A 248 0.35 -16.82 12.66
N ILE A 249 0.95 -17.92 12.20
CA ILE A 249 1.39 -18.09 10.80
C ILE A 249 0.22 -17.92 9.85
N ALA A 250 -0.91 -18.60 10.09
CA ALA A 250 -2.10 -18.50 9.24
C ALA A 250 -2.65 -17.06 9.20
N SER A 251 -2.67 -16.37 10.33
CA SER A 251 -3.13 -14.98 10.38
C SER A 251 -2.17 -14.02 9.68
N THR A 252 -0.87 -14.26 9.75
CA THR A 252 0.12 -13.45 9.03
C THR A 252 0.07 -13.70 7.52
N LEU A 253 -0.09 -14.96 7.08
CA LEU A 253 -0.33 -15.28 5.68
C LEU A 253 -1.57 -14.59 5.12
N ALA A 254 -2.56 -14.30 5.97
CA ALA A 254 -3.77 -13.59 5.59
C ALA A 254 -3.52 -12.16 5.05
N TRP A 255 -2.31 -11.59 5.19
CA TRP A 255 -1.93 -10.36 4.47
C TRP A 255 -2.25 -10.46 2.98
N GLY A 256 -2.07 -11.64 2.37
CA GLY A 256 -2.41 -11.88 0.97
C GLY A 256 -3.88 -11.67 0.62
N LEU A 257 -4.80 -11.84 1.57
CA LEU A 257 -6.23 -11.59 1.37
C LEU A 257 -6.55 -10.10 1.15
N GLY A 258 -5.69 -9.21 1.63
CA GLY A 258 -5.84 -7.78 1.45
C GLY A 258 -5.87 -7.35 -0.01
N TYR A 259 -5.11 -8.02 -0.88
CA TYR A 259 -5.05 -7.70 -2.31
C TYR A 259 -6.41 -7.72 -3.00
N PHE A 260 -7.30 -8.62 -2.60
CA PHE A 260 -8.64 -8.72 -3.19
C PHE A 260 -9.52 -7.51 -2.88
N GLY A 261 -9.16 -6.72 -1.88
CA GLY A 261 -9.93 -5.57 -1.41
C GLY A 261 -9.28 -4.20 -1.62
N MET A 262 -8.04 -4.11 -2.14
CA MET A 262 -7.32 -2.85 -2.27
C MET A 262 -7.79 -2.01 -3.46
N PRO A 263 -8.50 -0.89 -3.26
CA PRO A 263 -9.12 -0.17 -4.36
C PRO A 263 -8.13 0.35 -5.39
N HIS A 264 -7.00 0.92 -4.95
CA HIS A 264 -6.01 1.50 -5.86
C HIS A 264 -5.29 0.44 -6.71
N ILE A 265 -5.11 -0.80 -6.23
CA ILE A 265 -4.59 -1.92 -7.01
C ILE A 265 -5.63 -2.39 -8.03
N LEU A 266 -6.85 -2.61 -7.57
CA LEU A 266 -7.96 -3.08 -8.41
C LEU A 266 -8.26 -2.11 -9.56
N LEU A 267 -8.10 -0.80 -9.34
CA LEU A 267 -8.22 0.21 -10.39
C LEU A 267 -7.19 0.03 -11.51
N ARG A 268 -5.98 -0.48 -11.24
CA ARG A 268 -4.98 -0.78 -12.28
C ARG A 268 -5.47 -1.90 -13.20
N PHE A 269 -6.13 -2.92 -12.64
CA PHE A 269 -6.74 -3.98 -13.45
C PHE A 269 -7.85 -3.43 -14.35
N MET A 270 -8.68 -2.52 -13.81
CA MET A 270 -9.73 -1.86 -14.58
C MET A 270 -9.16 -0.92 -15.66
N GLY A 271 -8.00 -0.30 -15.39
CA GLY A 271 -7.36 0.71 -16.24
C GLY A 271 -6.52 0.17 -17.39
N ILE A 272 -6.27 -1.14 -17.48
CA ILE A 272 -5.45 -1.71 -18.56
C ILE A 272 -6.15 -1.59 -19.93
N GLU A 273 -5.37 -1.29 -20.97
CA GLU A 273 -5.88 -1.12 -22.35
C GLU A 273 -6.44 -2.43 -22.94
N ASP A 274 -5.76 -3.56 -22.71
CA ASP A 274 -6.13 -4.88 -23.23
C ASP A 274 -6.03 -5.94 -22.13
N GLU A 275 -7.14 -6.62 -21.86
CA GLU A 275 -7.22 -7.67 -20.84
C GLU A 275 -6.32 -8.89 -21.13
N ASN A 276 -5.96 -9.15 -22.40
CA ASN A 276 -5.09 -10.25 -22.76
C ASN A 276 -3.64 -10.00 -22.32
N LYS A 277 -3.25 -8.74 -22.16
CA LYS A 277 -1.93 -8.34 -21.67
C LYS A 277 -1.76 -8.50 -20.15
N LEU A 278 -2.84 -8.76 -19.40
CA LEU A 278 -2.79 -9.02 -17.95
C LEU A 278 -1.89 -10.20 -17.58
N LYS A 279 -1.73 -11.20 -18.45
CA LYS A 279 -0.78 -12.31 -18.22
C LYS A 279 0.67 -11.81 -18.14
N THR A 280 1.04 -10.85 -18.99
CA THR A 280 2.36 -10.22 -18.95
C THR A 280 2.53 -9.39 -17.69
N SER A 281 1.54 -8.56 -17.35
CA SER A 281 1.55 -7.77 -16.13
C SER A 281 1.71 -8.65 -14.88
N ARG A 282 0.96 -9.75 -14.77
CA ARG A 282 1.08 -10.70 -13.66
C ARG A 282 2.50 -11.23 -13.48
N ARG A 283 3.16 -11.62 -14.58
CA ARG A 283 4.53 -12.15 -14.52
C ARG A 283 5.51 -11.11 -13.99
N ILE A 284 5.43 -9.88 -14.51
CA ILE A 284 6.29 -8.77 -14.09
C ILE A 284 6.05 -8.45 -12.62
N ALA A 285 4.79 -8.24 -12.22
CA ALA A 285 4.39 -7.91 -10.87
C ALA A 285 4.85 -8.97 -9.86
N SER A 286 4.55 -10.25 -10.12
CA SER A 286 4.89 -11.34 -9.18
C SER A 286 6.38 -11.50 -8.99
N VAL A 287 7.17 -11.39 -10.05
CA VAL A 287 8.65 -11.49 -9.95
C VAL A 287 9.21 -10.31 -9.16
N TRP A 288 8.75 -9.10 -9.48
CA TRP A 288 9.24 -7.89 -8.79
C TRP A 288 8.92 -7.91 -7.29
N VAL A 289 7.70 -8.30 -6.93
CA VAL A 289 7.24 -8.39 -5.53
C VAL A 289 8.10 -9.38 -4.73
N VAL A 290 8.32 -10.59 -5.24
CA VAL A 290 9.11 -11.60 -4.55
C VAL A 290 10.55 -11.14 -4.33
N ILE A 291 11.19 -10.58 -5.36
CA ILE A 291 12.59 -10.14 -5.28
C ILE A 291 12.71 -8.94 -4.33
N SER A 292 11.86 -7.93 -4.46
CA SER A 292 11.95 -6.71 -3.65
C SER A 292 11.69 -6.97 -2.16
N MET A 293 10.70 -7.81 -1.82
CA MET A 293 10.44 -8.17 -0.42
C MET A 293 11.57 -9.02 0.17
N PHE A 294 12.12 -9.97 -0.59
CA PHE A 294 13.26 -10.77 -0.15
C PHE A 294 14.46 -9.87 0.19
N ILE A 295 14.80 -8.93 -0.71
CA ILE A 295 15.89 -7.98 -0.49
C ILE A 295 15.60 -7.10 0.73
N ALA A 296 14.37 -6.61 0.89
CA ALA A 296 13.98 -5.76 2.01
C ALA A 296 14.14 -6.47 3.37
N ILE A 297 13.71 -7.73 3.47
CA ILE A 297 13.89 -8.54 4.68
C ILE A 297 15.39 -8.74 4.96
N PHE A 298 16.16 -9.07 3.92
CA PHE A 298 17.59 -9.30 4.06
C PHE A 298 18.35 -8.03 4.48
N ILE A 299 17.92 -6.85 4.01
CA ILE A 299 18.44 -5.55 4.49
C ILE A 299 18.21 -5.38 6.00
N GLY A 300 17.08 -5.81 6.54
CA GLY A 300 16.82 -5.81 7.98
C GLY A 300 17.85 -6.65 8.75
N ILE A 301 18.11 -7.87 8.27
CA ILE A 301 19.10 -8.80 8.85
C ILE A 301 20.52 -8.21 8.77
N ILE A 302 20.88 -7.62 7.63
CA ILE A 302 22.16 -6.91 7.43
C ILE A 302 22.29 -5.74 8.40
N GLY A 303 21.23 -4.94 8.55
CA GLY A 303 21.20 -3.80 9.46
C GLY A 303 21.49 -4.19 10.90
N ASN A 304 20.96 -5.32 11.38
CA ASN A 304 21.30 -5.86 12.70
C ASN A 304 22.79 -6.23 12.80
N ALA A 305 23.35 -6.86 11.77
CA ALA A 305 24.77 -7.15 11.71
C ALA A 305 25.64 -5.89 11.65
N MET A 306 25.22 -4.83 10.95
CA MET A 306 25.90 -3.52 10.95
C MET A 306 25.95 -2.92 12.36
N THR A 307 24.87 -3.01 13.12
CA THR A 307 24.83 -2.60 14.53
C THR A 307 25.81 -3.40 15.36
N LYS A 308 25.86 -4.73 15.18
CA LYS A 308 26.82 -5.61 15.88
C LYS A 308 28.27 -5.27 15.54
N ALA A 309 28.54 -4.89 14.29
CA ALA A 309 29.85 -4.44 13.84
C ALA A 309 30.24 -3.03 14.36
N GLY A 310 29.33 -2.31 15.02
CA GLY A 310 29.55 -0.96 15.54
C GLY A 310 29.58 0.13 14.46
N THR A 311 29.09 -0.18 13.24
CA THR A 311 29.02 0.79 12.14
C THR A 311 27.77 1.66 12.19
N MET A 312 26.79 1.26 12.99
CA MET A 312 25.54 1.99 13.21
C MET A 312 25.05 1.77 14.65
N ASP A 313 24.39 2.79 15.23
CA ASP A 313 23.77 2.70 16.54
C ASP A 313 22.67 1.65 16.59
N VAL A 314 22.40 1.10 17.77
CA VAL A 314 21.30 0.17 18.00
C VAL A 314 19.96 0.88 17.75
N LEU A 315 19.06 0.19 17.05
CA LEU A 315 17.69 0.67 16.79
C LEU A 315 16.75 -0.10 17.72
N GLU A 316 16.29 0.57 18.78
CA GLU A 316 15.66 -0.08 19.95
C GLU A 316 14.18 -0.41 19.74
N ASN A 317 13.50 0.28 18.83
CA ASN A 317 12.06 0.15 18.65
C ASN A 317 11.64 0.27 17.18
N SER A 318 10.37 0.00 16.90
CA SER A 318 9.82 0.00 15.54
C SER A 318 9.99 1.34 14.82
N SER A 319 9.84 2.48 15.52
CA SER A 319 10.00 3.80 14.89
C SER A 319 11.46 4.07 14.48
N GLN A 320 12.41 3.64 15.30
CA GLN A 320 13.84 3.78 14.99
C GLN A 320 14.28 2.80 13.91
N SER A 321 13.87 1.52 13.98
CA SER A 321 14.25 0.50 13.01
C SER A 321 13.76 0.81 11.59
N GLU A 322 12.65 1.52 11.45
CA GLU A 322 12.17 2.04 10.18
C GLU A 322 13.10 3.10 9.55
N THR A 323 14.04 3.67 10.29
CA THR A 323 15.07 4.61 9.75
C THR A 323 16.33 3.91 9.23
N LEU A 324 16.39 2.58 9.26
CA LEU A 324 17.57 1.78 8.89
C LEU A 324 18.16 2.17 7.53
N ILE A 325 17.34 2.22 6.49
CA ILE A 325 17.80 2.55 5.12
C ILE A 325 18.28 4.02 5.03
N VAL A 326 17.61 4.94 5.73
CA VAL A 326 18.02 6.36 5.79
C VAL A 326 19.42 6.49 6.42
N ARG A 327 19.64 5.81 7.56
CA ARG A 327 20.94 5.81 8.25
C ARG A 327 22.04 5.17 7.40
N THR A 328 21.71 4.07 6.71
CA THR A 328 22.65 3.43 5.77
C THR A 328 23.02 4.37 4.62
N ALA A 329 22.08 5.14 4.07
CA ALA A 329 22.37 6.15 3.05
C ALA A 329 23.28 7.27 3.57
N VAL A 330 23.05 7.73 4.80
CA VAL A 330 23.92 8.73 5.44
C VAL A 330 25.35 8.19 5.61
N LEU A 331 25.52 6.95 6.07
CA LEU A 331 26.84 6.31 6.17
C LEU A 331 27.52 6.22 4.80
N LEU A 332 26.80 5.80 3.77
CA LEU A 332 27.30 5.69 2.41
C LEU A 332 27.82 7.04 1.91
N SER A 333 27.13 8.14 2.18
CA SER A 333 27.48 9.47 1.68
C SER A 333 28.86 9.96 2.11
N ASN A 334 29.48 9.33 3.12
CA ASN A 334 30.82 9.72 3.62
C ASN A 334 31.98 9.18 2.76
N HIS A 335 31.69 8.39 1.71
CA HIS A 335 32.70 7.73 0.88
C HIS A 335 32.96 8.43 -0.47
N GLY A 336 32.75 9.75 -0.56
CA GLY A 336 33.07 10.56 -1.73
C GLY A 336 31.89 10.86 -2.64
N PHE A 337 32.16 11.58 -3.74
CA PHE A 337 31.10 12.14 -4.58
C PHE A 337 30.13 11.10 -5.18
N LEU A 338 30.66 10.00 -5.71
CA LEU A 338 29.77 8.92 -6.28
C LEU A 338 28.89 8.32 -5.20
N ALA A 339 29.42 8.13 -4.00
CA ALA A 339 28.65 7.60 -2.87
C ALA A 339 27.55 8.58 -2.42
N VAL A 340 27.79 9.89 -2.48
CA VAL A 340 26.75 10.91 -2.25
C VAL A 340 25.63 10.80 -3.28
N LEU A 341 25.95 10.58 -4.57
CA LEU A 341 24.95 10.37 -5.62
C LEU A 341 24.10 9.12 -5.34
N MET A 342 24.74 8.01 -4.97
CA MET A 342 24.05 6.76 -4.65
C MET A 342 23.20 6.89 -3.38
N ALA A 343 23.69 7.58 -2.36
CA ALA A 343 22.93 7.88 -1.15
C ALA A 343 21.69 8.75 -1.46
N GLY A 344 21.85 9.76 -2.29
CA GLY A 344 20.72 10.58 -2.77
C GLY A 344 19.68 9.76 -3.54
N LEU A 345 20.12 8.78 -4.34
CA LEU A 345 19.24 7.85 -5.05
C LEU A 345 18.45 6.94 -4.07
N ILE A 346 19.10 6.44 -3.01
CA ILE A 346 18.44 5.66 -1.96
C ILE A 346 17.32 6.49 -1.31
N LEU A 347 17.63 7.73 -0.93
CA LEU A 347 16.66 8.63 -0.30
C LEU A 347 15.53 9.01 -1.26
N ALA A 348 15.83 9.23 -2.54
CA ALA A 348 14.83 9.40 -3.59
C ALA A 348 13.95 8.15 -3.74
N GLY A 349 14.49 6.94 -3.52
CA GLY A 349 13.74 5.68 -3.48
C GLY A 349 12.69 5.63 -2.37
N ILE A 350 13.01 6.15 -1.18
CA ILE A 350 12.04 6.25 -0.07
C ILE A 350 10.92 7.26 -0.42
N LEU A 351 11.29 8.41 -0.99
CA LEU A 351 10.30 9.37 -1.47
C LEU A 351 9.43 8.77 -2.58
N ALA A 352 10.05 8.06 -3.53
CA ALA A 352 9.37 7.37 -4.61
C ALA A 352 8.31 6.39 -4.10
N SER A 353 8.68 5.54 -3.14
CA SER A 353 7.77 4.56 -2.53
C SER A 353 6.61 5.21 -1.79
N THR A 354 6.85 6.35 -1.17
CA THR A 354 5.80 7.10 -0.47
C THR A 354 4.88 7.81 -1.46
N MET A 355 5.44 8.44 -2.49
CA MET A 355 4.68 9.21 -3.47
C MET A 355 3.77 8.32 -4.32
N SER A 356 4.28 7.19 -4.83
CA SER A 356 3.52 6.24 -5.66
C SER A 356 2.28 5.67 -4.96
N THR A 357 2.36 5.54 -3.65
CA THR A 357 1.24 5.05 -2.85
C THR A 357 0.29 6.18 -2.46
N SER A 358 0.83 7.28 -1.93
CA SER A 358 0.01 8.39 -1.43
C SER A 358 -0.82 9.06 -2.54
N ASP A 359 -0.27 9.23 -3.75
CA ASP A 359 -1.03 9.79 -4.86
C ASP A 359 -2.18 8.87 -5.30
N SER A 360 -1.93 7.57 -5.36
CA SER A 360 -2.93 6.57 -5.71
C SER A 360 -4.06 6.48 -4.68
N GLN A 361 -3.72 6.56 -3.39
CA GLN A 361 -4.68 6.58 -2.29
C GLN A 361 -5.50 7.87 -2.28
N LEU A 362 -4.86 9.03 -2.45
CA LEU A 362 -5.52 10.32 -2.52
C LEU A 362 -6.49 10.39 -3.70
N LEU A 363 -6.12 9.88 -4.88
CA LEU A 363 -7.00 9.81 -6.04
C LEU A 363 -8.19 8.88 -5.80
N ALA A 364 -7.96 7.68 -5.26
CA ALA A 364 -9.04 6.73 -4.97
C ALA A 364 -10.00 7.24 -3.89
N ALA A 365 -9.49 7.84 -2.81
CA ALA A 365 -10.33 8.44 -1.77
C ALA A 365 -11.07 9.67 -2.27
N SER A 366 -10.42 10.51 -3.07
CA SER A 366 -11.03 11.68 -3.68
C SER A 366 -12.16 11.32 -4.63
N SER A 367 -11.98 10.30 -5.50
CA SER A 367 -13.05 9.82 -6.39
C SER A 367 -14.25 9.29 -5.61
N SER A 368 -14.00 8.59 -4.51
CA SER A 368 -15.05 8.05 -3.65
C SER A 368 -15.91 9.16 -3.02
N ILE A 369 -15.32 10.30 -2.67
CA ILE A 369 -16.08 11.45 -2.16
C ILE A 369 -16.71 12.23 -3.31
N SER A 370 -15.90 12.71 -4.27
CA SER A 370 -16.35 13.67 -5.25
C SER A 370 -17.32 13.08 -6.28
N GLU A 371 -17.07 11.87 -6.75
CA GLU A 371 -17.97 11.18 -7.69
C GLU A 371 -19.07 10.44 -6.93
N ASN A 372 -18.68 9.50 -6.06
CA ASN A 372 -19.64 8.56 -5.51
C ASN A 372 -20.52 9.15 -4.39
N LEU A 373 -19.98 9.93 -3.45
CA LEU A 373 -20.81 10.52 -2.40
C LEU A 373 -21.49 11.79 -2.89
N LEU A 374 -20.76 12.79 -3.41
CA LEU A 374 -21.32 14.08 -3.69
C LEU A 374 -22.19 14.08 -4.98
N GLN A 375 -21.71 13.50 -6.07
CA GLN A 375 -22.46 13.51 -7.33
C GLN A 375 -23.50 12.39 -7.39
N ASP A 376 -23.09 11.11 -7.16
CA ASP A 376 -23.99 9.98 -7.35
C ASP A 376 -25.01 9.81 -6.20
N CYS A 377 -24.56 9.90 -4.91
CA CYS A 377 -25.46 9.74 -3.77
C CYS A 377 -26.27 10.97 -3.45
N PHE A 378 -25.63 12.15 -3.35
CA PHE A 378 -26.33 13.39 -2.99
C PHE A 378 -26.91 14.13 -4.19
N GLY A 379 -26.65 13.65 -5.43
CA GLY A 379 -27.23 14.20 -6.65
C GLY A 379 -26.73 15.61 -7.01
N ILE A 380 -25.54 16.01 -6.53
CA ILE A 380 -24.94 17.31 -6.84
C ILE A 380 -24.53 17.33 -8.30
N LYS A 381 -25.28 18.07 -9.11
CA LYS A 381 -24.99 18.22 -10.54
C LYS A 381 -23.86 19.21 -10.75
N CYS A 382 -22.78 18.74 -11.37
CA CYS A 382 -21.59 19.53 -11.67
C CYS A 382 -21.28 19.56 -13.16
N THR A 383 -20.80 20.69 -13.63
CA THR A 383 -20.10 20.74 -14.93
C THR A 383 -18.77 20.01 -14.84
N LYS A 384 -18.19 19.57 -15.96
CA LYS A 384 -16.86 18.92 -15.99
C LYS A 384 -15.80 19.71 -15.23
N LYS A 385 -15.78 21.05 -15.39
CA LYS A 385 -14.83 21.93 -14.68
C LYS A 385 -15.08 21.95 -13.17
N GLN A 386 -16.33 21.97 -12.74
CA GLN A 386 -16.68 21.93 -11.32
C GLN A 386 -16.34 20.57 -10.69
N SER A 387 -16.60 19.44 -11.38
CA SER A 387 -16.19 18.10 -10.91
C SER A 387 -14.68 18.01 -10.74
N MET A 388 -13.89 18.51 -11.67
CA MET A 388 -12.43 18.55 -11.55
C MET A 388 -11.95 19.41 -10.38
N LEU A 389 -12.58 20.57 -10.16
CA LEU A 389 -12.26 21.42 -9.00
C LEU A 389 -12.62 20.71 -7.69
N MET A 390 -13.78 20.10 -7.63
CA MET A 390 -14.25 19.33 -6.47
C MET A 390 -13.30 18.17 -6.15
N ALA A 391 -12.83 17.43 -7.17
CA ALA A 391 -11.84 16.38 -7.02
C ALA A 391 -10.56 16.91 -6.36
N ARG A 392 -10.02 18.02 -6.84
CA ARG A 392 -8.80 18.63 -6.28
C ARG A 392 -8.98 19.13 -4.84
N ILE A 393 -10.12 19.77 -4.55
CA ILE A 393 -10.45 20.22 -3.19
C ILE A 393 -10.54 19.01 -2.25
N THR A 394 -11.14 17.91 -2.68
CA THR A 394 -11.25 16.68 -1.88
C THR A 394 -9.89 16.09 -1.58
N VAL A 395 -8.97 16.07 -2.55
CA VAL A 395 -7.56 15.65 -2.31
C VAL A 395 -6.93 16.50 -1.20
N LEU A 396 -7.09 17.83 -1.25
CA LEU A 396 -6.54 18.73 -0.24
C LEU A 396 -7.13 18.48 1.15
N VAL A 397 -8.43 18.28 1.25
CA VAL A 397 -9.13 18.01 2.53
C VAL A 397 -8.65 16.68 3.13
N ILE A 398 -8.60 15.61 2.33
CA ILE A 398 -8.11 14.30 2.79
C ILE A 398 -6.66 14.40 3.26
N ALA A 399 -5.81 15.08 2.50
CA ALA A 399 -4.42 15.27 2.87
C ALA A 399 -4.26 16.06 4.17
N ALA A 400 -5.05 17.10 4.40
CA ALA A 400 -5.02 17.86 5.65
C ALA A 400 -5.38 17.00 6.87
N ILE A 401 -6.40 16.14 6.75
CA ILE A 401 -6.77 15.18 7.78
C ILE A 401 -5.64 14.16 8.02
N SER A 402 -5.03 13.66 6.94
CA SER A 402 -3.91 12.71 7.03
C SER A 402 -2.68 13.33 7.70
N VAL A 403 -2.37 14.60 7.43
CA VAL A 403 -1.30 15.36 8.12
C VAL A 403 -1.57 15.44 9.63
N PHE A 404 -2.81 15.72 10.00
CA PHE A 404 -3.20 15.76 11.42
C PHE A 404 -3.02 14.40 12.11
N LEU A 405 -3.36 13.29 11.46
CA LEU A 405 -3.16 11.94 12.00
C LEU A 405 -1.68 11.55 12.05
N ALA A 406 -0.85 12.02 11.11
CA ALA A 406 0.58 11.74 11.04
C ALA A 406 1.42 12.48 12.09
N ARG A 407 0.84 13.28 12.97
CA ARG A 407 1.57 14.17 13.92
C ARG A 407 2.47 13.47 14.92
N ASN A 408 2.24 12.18 15.21
CA ASN A 408 3.04 11.43 16.17
C ASN A 408 4.29 10.84 15.50
N PRO A 409 5.52 11.28 15.83
CA PRO A 409 6.76 10.77 15.25
C PRO A 409 7.07 9.32 15.65
N ASP A 410 6.53 8.86 16.78
CA ASP A 410 6.80 7.50 17.29
C ASP A 410 5.89 6.43 16.68
N SER A 411 4.98 6.83 15.79
CA SER A 411 4.10 5.88 15.10
C SER A 411 4.90 4.96 14.17
N SER A 412 4.57 3.66 14.16
CA SER A 412 5.14 2.70 13.22
C SER A 412 4.40 2.72 11.89
N VAL A 413 5.13 2.94 10.80
CA VAL A 413 4.62 2.85 9.42
C VAL A 413 4.07 1.45 9.18
N PHE A 414 4.81 0.40 9.57
CA PHE A 414 4.38 -0.99 9.41
C PHE A 414 3.02 -1.25 10.07
N ARG A 415 2.83 -0.81 11.32
CA ARG A 415 1.60 -1.07 12.08
C ARG A 415 0.40 -0.27 11.56
N ILE A 416 0.60 0.95 11.09
CA ILE A 416 -0.48 1.75 10.50
C ILE A 416 -0.91 1.14 9.16
N VAL A 417 0.04 0.76 8.32
CA VAL A 417 -0.24 0.10 7.03
C VAL A 417 -0.97 -1.22 7.26
N SER A 418 -0.50 -2.05 8.22
CA SER A 418 -1.14 -3.31 8.60
C SER A 418 -2.63 -3.12 8.92
N PHE A 419 -2.97 -2.12 9.74
CA PHE A 419 -4.37 -1.83 10.09
C PHE A 419 -5.22 -1.41 8.90
N ALA A 420 -4.73 -0.48 8.09
CA ALA A 420 -5.44 -0.02 6.89
C ALA A 420 -5.62 -1.14 5.86
N TRP A 421 -4.58 -1.97 5.68
CA TRP A 421 -4.59 -3.15 4.83
C TRP A 421 -5.65 -4.17 5.27
N ALA A 422 -5.73 -4.44 6.57
CA ALA A 422 -6.78 -5.29 7.14
C ALA A 422 -8.18 -4.71 6.87
N GLY A 423 -8.32 -3.40 7.03
CA GLY A 423 -9.57 -2.70 6.76
C GLY A 423 -10.09 -2.89 5.33
N PHE A 424 -9.23 -2.70 4.35
CA PHE A 424 -9.59 -2.92 2.95
C PHE A 424 -9.84 -4.39 2.63
N GLY A 425 -8.94 -5.27 3.06
CA GLY A 425 -9.07 -6.71 2.82
C GLY A 425 -10.36 -7.30 3.39
N ALA A 426 -10.70 -6.94 4.62
CA ALA A 426 -11.92 -7.43 5.27
C ALA A 426 -13.19 -6.80 4.72
N THR A 427 -13.18 -5.49 4.40
CA THR A 427 -14.36 -4.78 3.89
C THR A 427 -14.68 -5.18 2.45
N PHE A 428 -13.68 -5.20 1.58
CA PHE A 428 -13.89 -5.35 0.14
C PHE A 428 -13.41 -6.68 -0.43
N GLY A 429 -12.43 -7.34 0.20
CA GLY A 429 -11.82 -8.55 -0.36
C GLY A 429 -12.81 -9.69 -0.53
N ALA A 430 -13.51 -10.06 0.53
CA ALA A 430 -14.56 -11.07 0.43
C ALA A 430 -15.67 -10.62 -0.53
N VAL A 431 -16.14 -9.37 -0.42
CA VAL A 431 -17.19 -8.84 -1.30
C VAL A 431 -16.79 -8.90 -2.77
N MET A 432 -15.53 -8.55 -3.10
CA MET A 432 -15.00 -8.63 -4.47
C MET A 432 -15.00 -10.07 -4.99
N LEU A 433 -14.52 -11.02 -4.19
CA LEU A 433 -14.51 -12.44 -4.59
C LEU A 433 -15.93 -12.96 -4.82
N PHE A 434 -16.85 -12.69 -3.92
CA PHE A 434 -18.24 -13.11 -4.10
C PHE A 434 -18.95 -12.39 -5.25
N ALA A 435 -18.64 -11.11 -5.48
CA ALA A 435 -19.17 -10.36 -6.63
C ALA A 435 -18.71 -10.94 -7.97
N LEU A 436 -17.47 -11.43 -8.04
CA LEU A 436 -16.89 -11.97 -9.26
C LEU A 436 -17.15 -13.45 -9.48
N PHE A 437 -17.30 -14.26 -8.42
CA PHE A 437 -17.29 -15.74 -8.54
C PHE A 437 -18.53 -16.44 -8.01
N TRP A 438 -19.45 -15.73 -7.34
CA TRP A 438 -20.66 -16.36 -6.81
C TRP A 438 -21.94 -15.68 -7.31
N LYS A 439 -22.62 -16.32 -8.25
CA LYS A 439 -23.83 -15.77 -8.89
C LYS A 439 -25.01 -15.54 -7.95
N ARG A 440 -25.05 -16.26 -6.80
CA ARG A 440 -26.10 -16.10 -5.79
C ARG A 440 -25.91 -14.86 -4.91
N SER A 441 -24.70 -14.29 -4.88
CA SER A 441 -24.40 -13.05 -4.13
C SER A 441 -25.34 -11.93 -4.58
N ASN A 442 -25.97 -11.28 -3.61
CA ASN A 442 -26.92 -10.20 -3.85
C ASN A 442 -26.48 -8.90 -3.12
N ARG A 443 -27.19 -7.81 -3.37
CA ARG A 443 -26.94 -6.50 -2.79
C ARG A 443 -26.89 -6.52 -1.26
N ASN A 444 -27.86 -7.18 -0.61
CA ASN A 444 -27.95 -7.20 0.84
C ASN A 444 -26.79 -7.98 1.47
N GLY A 445 -26.38 -9.09 0.85
CA GLY A 445 -25.19 -9.85 1.26
C GLY A 445 -23.92 -9.04 1.12
N ALA A 446 -23.72 -8.35 -0.01
CA ALA A 446 -22.56 -7.48 -0.23
C ALA A 446 -22.51 -6.35 0.81
N LEU A 447 -23.63 -5.68 1.08
CA LEU A 447 -23.74 -4.63 2.09
C LEU A 447 -23.39 -5.15 3.50
N ALA A 448 -23.94 -6.30 3.88
CA ALA A 448 -23.66 -6.96 5.15
C ALA A 448 -22.18 -7.31 5.28
N GLY A 449 -21.56 -7.85 4.22
CA GLY A 449 -20.14 -8.16 4.18
C GLY A 449 -19.24 -6.95 4.38
N MET A 450 -19.54 -5.84 3.70
CA MET A 450 -18.79 -4.59 3.87
C MET A 450 -18.87 -4.06 5.30
N ILE A 451 -20.07 -4.00 5.86
CA ILE A 451 -20.28 -3.47 7.23
C ILE A 451 -19.61 -4.38 8.26
N VAL A 452 -19.87 -5.68 8.19
CA VAL A 452 -19.31 -6.65 9.15
C VAL A 452 -17.79 -6.71 9.03
N GLY A 453 -17.25 -6.78 7.80
CA GLY A 453 -15.80 -6.81 7.59
C GLY A 453 -15.10 -5.56 8.13
N GLY A 454 -15.60 -4.38 7.78
CA GLY A 454 -15.05 -3.12 8.28
C GLY A 454 -15.16 -2.97 9.80
N ALA A 455 -16.31 -3.27 10.38
CA ALA A 455 -16.52 -3.20 11.83
C ALA A 455 -15.64 -4.20 12.60
N MET A 456 -15.51 -5.44 12.09
CA MET A 456 -14.73 -6.49 12.75
C MET A 456 -13.23 -6.17 12.82
N VAL A 457 -12.67 -5.39 11.88
CA VAL A 457 -11.29 -4.93 11.99
C VAL A 457 -11.09 -4.09 13.26
N PHE A 458 -11.98 -3.14 13.52
CA PHE A 458 -11.94 -2.31 14.74
C PHE A 458 -12.21 -3.15 16.00
N ILE A 459 -13.27 -3.97 15.97
CA ILE A 459 -13.66 -4.82 17.11
C ILE A 459 -12.51 -5.77 17.45
N TRP A 460 -11.94 -6.44 16.46
CA TRP A 460 -10.84 -7.39 16.72
C TRP A 460 -9.61 -6.66 17.26
N LYS A 461 -9.16 -5.62 16.55
CA LYS A 461 -7.95 -4.87 16.92
C LYS A 461 -7.98 -4.28 18.31
N PHE A 462 -9.08 -3.61 18.66
CA PHE A 462 -9.16 -2.78 19.87
C PHE A 462 -9.86 -3.45 21.05
N LEU A 463 -10.72 -4.45 20.80
CA LEU A 463 -11.50 -5.08 21.86
C LEU A 463 -11.10 -6.55 22.08
N ILE A 464 -10.79 -7.33 21.03
CA ILE A 464 -10.54 -8.78 21.14
C ILE A 464 -9.05 -9.08 21.25
N ALA A 465 -8.23 -8.61 20.32
CA ALA A 465 -6.79 -8.90 20.29
C ALA A 465 -6.02 -8.51 21.57
N PRO A 466 -6.38 -7.43 22.31
CA PRO A 466 -5.71 -7.10 23.58
C PRO A 466 -5.78 -8.18 24.68
N HIS A 467 -6.71 -9.13 24.58
CA HIS A 467 -6.77 -10.26 25.52
C HIS A 467 -5.63 -11.26 25.32
N GLY A 468 -4.88 -11.16 24.21
CA GLY A 468 -3.70 -11.99 23.96
C GLY A 468 -4.01 -13.45 23.64
N GLY A 469 -2.98 -14.30 23.71
CA GLY A 469 -3.10 -15.73 23.41
C GLY A 469 -3.58 -16.00 21.99
N LEU A 470 -4.55 -16.89 21.83
CA LEU A 470 -5.13 -17.24 20.53
C LEU A 470 -5.92 -16.07 19.88
N LEU A 471 -6.31 -15.08 20.66
CA LEU A 471 -7.05 -13.89 20.18
C LEU A 471 -6.12 -12.78 19.68
N GLY A 472 -4.84 -12.82 20.04
CA GLY A 472 -3.82 -11.83 19.64
C GLY A 472 -3.35 -11.96 18.19
N ILE A 473 -4.11 -12.60 17.31
CA ILE A 473 -3.78 -12.76 15.89
C ILE A 473 -4.12 -11.50 15.07
N TYR A 474 -3.53 -11.41 13.87
CA TYR A 474 -3.76 -10.31 12.95
C TYR A 474 -5.23 -10.20 12.55
N GLU A 475 -5.80 -9.03 12.74
CA GLU A 475 -7.23 -8.73 12.60
C GLU A 475 -7.82 -9.04 11.22
N LEU A 476 -7.03 -9.06 10.15
CA LEU A 476 -7.51 -9.33 8.79
C LEU A 476 -8.16 -10.71 8.66
N LEU A 477 -7.54 -11.74 9.23
CA LEU A 477 -8.04 -13.11 9.09
C LEU A 477 -9.46 -13.27 9.66
N PRO A 478 -9.71 -12.98 10.96
CA PRO A 478 -11.05 -13.12 11.52
C PRO A 478 -12.07 -12.17 10.87
N ALA A 479 -11.68 -10.93 10.58
CA ALA A 479 -12.58 -9.96 9.96
C ALA A 479 -12.98 -10.35 8.53
N PHE A 480 -12.04 -10.89 7.74
CA PHE A 480 -12.33 -11.42 6.40
C PHE A 480 -13.29 -12.61 6.44
N LEU A 481 -13.09 -13.54 7.37
CA LEU A 481 -13.96 -14.70 7.54
C LEU A 481 -15.36 -14.29 7.99
N CYS A 482 -15.48 -13.33 8.91
CA CYS A 482 -16.77 -12.77 9.33
C CYS A 482 -17.48 -12.06 8.16
N SER A 483 -16.75 -11.30 7.34
CA SER A 483 -17.30 -10.68 6.13
C SER A 483 -17.84 -11.74 5.16
N ALA A 484 -17.06 -12.77 4.86
CA ALA A 484 -17.46 -13.86 3.98
C ALA A 484 -18.70 -14.60 4.51
N ALA A 485 -18.73 -14.91 5.81
CA ALA A 485 -19.90 -15.54 6.45
C ALA A 485 -21.15 -14.65 6.35
N ALA A 486 -21.02 -13.35 6.62
CA ALA A 486 -22.11 -12.39 6.50
C ALA A 486 -22.67 -12.32 5.06
N ILE A 487 -21.80 -12.32 4.05
CA ILE A 487 -22.21 -12.35 2.64
C ILE A 487 -23.03 -13.60 2.35
N VAL A 488 -22.54 -14.76 2.75
CA VAL A 488 -23.21 -16.04 2.47
C VAL A 488 -24.57 -16.10 3.18
N ILE A 489 -24.58 -15.86 4.49
CA ILE A 489 -25.80 -15.95 5.32
C ILE A 489 -26.86 -14.99 4.80
N VAL A 490 -26.53 -13.70 4.66
CA VAL A 490 -27.51 -12.69 4.25
C VAL A 490 -27.94 -12.88 2.80
N SER A 491 -27.04 -13.28 1.90
CA SER A 491 -27.43 -13.58 0.51
C SER A 491 -28.41 -14.76 0.43
N LEU A 492 -28.22 -15.80 1.24
CA LEU A 492 -29.12 -16.96 1.24
C LEU A 492 -30.49 -16.66 1.89
N LEU A 493 -30.51 -15.82 2.93
CA LEU A 493 -31.73 -15.43 3.64
C LEU A 493 -32.56 -14.35 2.93
N THR A 494 -32.01 -13.69 1.93
CA THR A 494 -32.68 -12.61 1.18
C THR A 494 -32.99 -13.04 -0.26
N ALA A 495 -33.81 -12.26 -0.97
CA ALA A 495 -34.19 -12.55 -2.35
C ALA A 495 -32.97 -12.76 -3.27
N PRO A 496 -33.03 -13.75 -4.19
CA PRO A 496 -31.98 -13.97 -5.16
C PRO A 496 -31.80 -12.75 -6.09
N PRO A 497 -30.62 -12.60 -6.72
CA PRO A 497 -30.47 -11.63 -7.78
C PRO A 497 -31.49 -11.82 -8.91
N SER A 498 -31.86 -10.74 -9.60
CA SER A 498 -32.71 -10.82 -10.78
C SER A 498 -32.06 -11.62 -11.90
N GLN A 499 -32.86 -12.18 -12.81
CA GLN A 499 -32.33 -12.93 -13.95
C GLN A 499 -31.37 -12.10 -14.80
N GLU A 500 -31.65 -10.81 -14.99
CA GLU A 500 -30.76 -9.87 -15.69
C GLU A 500 -29.35 -9.82 -15.08
N ILE A 501 -29.24 -9.79 -13.74
CA ILE A 501 -27.97 -9.80 -13.03
C ILE A 501 -27.23 -11.13 -13.21
N ILE A 502 -27.99 -12.24 -13.20
CA ILE A 502 -27.42 -13.58 -13.39
C ILE A 502 -26.89 -13.74 -14.84
N ASP A 503 -27.66 -13.32 -15.83
CA ASP A 503 -27.29 -13.38 -17.25
C ASP A 503 -26.04 -12.52 -17.53
N GLU A 504 -25.97 -11.32 -16.94
CA GLU A 504 -24.77 -10.47 -17.01
C GLU A 504 -23.57 -11.19 -16.38
N PHE A 505 -23.71 -11.78 -15.20
CA PHE A 505 -22.66 -12.50 -14.50
C PHE A 505 -22.12 -13.71 -15.31
N GLU A 506 -23.02 -14.48 -15.94
CA GLU A 506 -22.67 -15.67 -16.73
C GLU A 506 -22.01 -15.33 -18.06
N SER A 507 -22.19 -14.11 -18.53
CA SER A 507 -21.64 -13.59 -19.79
C SER A 507 -20.21 -13.02 -19.67
N ILE A 508 -19.62 -12.99 -18.46
CA ILE A 508 -18.28 -12.52 -18.14
C ILE A 508 -17.31 -13.71 -18.14
#